data_0fb6aea3fd22b4d89ee1cb8734f41743
#
_entry.id   0fb6aea3fd22b4d89ee1cb8734f41743
#
_cell.length_a   1.000
_cell.length_b   1.000
_cell.length_c   1.000
_cell.angle_alpha   90.00
_cell.angle_beta   90.00
_cell.angle_gamma   90.00
#
_symmetry.space_group_name_H-M   'P 1'
#
loop_
_entity.id
_entity.type
_entity.pdbx_description
1 polymer ?
#
loop_
_entity_poly.entity_id
_entity_poly.type
_entity_poly.pdbx_seq_one_letter_code
_entity_poly.pdbx_strand_id
1 'polypeptide(L)'
;MRLTAPALPILSPHGHTDPQWYADNAPFPDASALFITPDHYVFRMLYSQGVPLEALGIPPRADAAAGSRAGGAVETDARKIWHRFAAHWPLFRGTPTRVWLDHAFHEGFGIRERLEPANADAIFDRINAALATPEFRPRALFERFNIEVITTTESPIDTLEHLVGEIEARQRG
;
A
#
# COMPACT_ATOMS: atom_id res chain seq x y z
N MET A 1 7.72 -6.98 29.66
CA MET A 1 9.08 -6.57 29.25
C MET A 1 8.98 -6.09 27.82
N ARG A 2 8.95 -4.77 27.55
CA ARG A 2 9.06 -4.24 26.19
C ARG A 2 10.52 -4.42 25.76
N LEU A 3 10.76 -5.30 24.83
CA LEU A 3 12.03 -5.29 24.10
C LEU A 3 12.00 -4.04 23.22
N THR A 4 12.48 -2.92 23.75
CA THR A 4 12.88 -1.81 22.89
C THR A 4 14.13 -2.29 22.17
N ALA A 5 13.95 -2.82 20.95
CA ALA A 5 15.09 -2.91 20.05
C ALA A 5 15.72 -1.51 20.02
N PRO A 6 17.02 -1.35 20.20
CA PRO A 6 17.68 -0.09 19.89
C PRO A 6 17.26 0.31 18.48
N ALA A 7 17.24 1.61 18.18
CA ALA A 7 16.83 2.14 16.89
C ALA A 7 17.83 1.71 15.79
N LEU A 8 17.82 0.42 15.48
CA LEU A 8 18.59 -0.14 14.38
C LEU A 8 17.92 0.26 13.08
N PRO A 9 18.69 0.58 12.05
CA PRO A 9 18.14 0.86 10.73
C PRO A 9 17.48 -0.38 10.14
N ILE A 10 16.47 -0.15 9.32
CA ILE A 10 15.82 -1.21 8.55
C ILE A 10 16.65 -1.48 7.30
N LEU A 11 17.14 -2.71 7.17
CA LEU A 11 17.71 -3.23 5.94
C LEU A 11 16.68 -4.16 5.29
N SER A 12 16.01 -3.69 4.25
CA SER A 12 15.00 -4.44 3.51
C SER A 12 15.60 -5.06 2.25
N PRO A 13 16.04 -6.34 2.30
CA PRO A 13 16.71 -6.99 1.17
C PRO A 13 15.75 -7.42 0.07
N HIS A 14 14.44 -7.31 0.29
CA HIS A 14 13.39 -7.63 -0.66
C HIS A 14 12.14 -6.80 -0.38
N GLY A 15 11.54 -6.23 -1.41
CA GLY A 15 10.32 -5.44 -1.30
C GLY A 15 9.62 -5.31 -2.65
N HIS A 16 8.34 -4.96 -2.59
CA HIS A 16 7.49 -4.69 -3.77
C HIS A 16 7.13 -3.20 -3.88
N THR A 17 7.98 -2.35 -3.32
CA THR A 17 7.81 -0.91 -3.39
C THR A 17 8.16 -0.43 -4.79
N ASP A 18 7.26 0.34 -5.39
CA ASP A 18 7.51 0.94 -6.70
C ASP A 18 8.62 2.00 -6.60
N PRO A 19 9.73 1.87 -7.33
CA PRO A 19 10.84 2.85 -7.32
C PRO A 19 10.39 4.23 -7.78
N GLN A 20 9.35 4.33 -8.61
CA GLN A 20 8.78 5.61 -9.03
C GLN A 20 8.29 6.45 -7.85
N TRP A 21 7.81 5.83 -6.78
CA TRP A 21 7.40 6.59 -5.58
C TRP A 21 8.54 7.42 -5.00
N TYR A 22 9.76 6.87 -4.99
CA TYR A 22 10.93 7.60 -4.48
C TYR A 22 11.46 8.60 -5.51
N ALA A 23 11.44 8.26 -6.79
CA ALA A 23 11.87 9.16 -7.85
C ALA A 23 11.01 10.44 -7.88
N ASP A 24 9.71 10.31 -7.91
CA ASP A 24 8.77 11.42 -8.01
C ASP A 24 8.52 12.10 -6.66
N ASN A 25 8.61 11.35 -5.56
CA ASN A 25 8.29 11.82 -4.21
C ASN A 25 6.92 12.53 -4.12
N ALA A 26 5.99 12.09 -4.96
CA ALA A 26 4.62 12.60 -4.98
C ALA A 26 3.83 12.09 -3.76
N PRO A 27 2.80 12.81 -3.29
CA PRO A 27 1.89 12.30 -2.27
C PRO A 27 1.21 11.01 -2.76
N PHE A 28 0.95 10.07 -1.86
CA PHE A 28 0.08 8.94 -2.18
C PHE A 28 -1.33 9.43 -2.46
N PRO A 29 -2.02 8.89 -3.47
CA PRO A 29 -3.33 9.40 -3.89
C PRO A 29 -4.39 9.31 -2.78
N ASP A 30 -4.51 8.15 -2.15
CA ASP A 30 -5.48 7.87 -1.10
C ASP A 30 -5.18 6.54 -0.37
N ALA A 31 -5.95 6.24 0.68
CA ALA A 31 -5.82 5.04 1.48
C ALA A 31 -6.02 3.74 0.69
N SER A 32 -6.91 3.72 -0.30
CA SER A 32 -7.17 2.54 -1.12
C SER A 32 -6.04 2.27 -2.10
N ALA A 33 -5.52 3.32 -2.73
CA ALA A 33 -4.36 3.23 -3.61
C ALA A 33 -3.07 2.86 -2.87
N LEU A 34 -2.97 3.15 -1.56
CA LEU A 34 -1.82 2.77 -0.74
C LEU A 34 -1.93 1.33 -0.22
N PHE A 35 -3.09 0.91 0.31
CA PHE A 35 -3.20 -0.32 1.10
C PHE A 35 -3.92 -1.46 0.40
N ILE A 36 -4.68 -1.21 -0.66
CA ILE A 36 -5.57 -2.23 -1.23
C ILE A 36 -5.20 -2.59 -2.66
N THR A 37 -5.27 -1.60 -3.55
CA THR A 37 -5.14 -1.83 -5.00
C THR A 37 -3.78 -2.41 -5.40
N PRO A 38 -2.63 -1.98 -4.85
CA PRO A 38 -1.33 -2.53 -5.21
C PRO A 38 -0.97 -3.79 -4.41
N ASP A 39 -1.60 -4.03 -3.27
CA ASP A 39 -1.21 -5.11 -2.36
C ASP A 39 -1.90 -6.43 -2.71
N HIS A 40 -1.13 -7.34 -3.33
CA HIS A 40 -1.64 -8.64 -3.74
C HIS A 40 -2.02 -9.56 -2.56
N TYR A 41 -1.52 -9.36 -1.36
CA TYR A 41 -1.96 -10.08 -0.17
C TYR A 41 -3.36 -9.62 0.26
N VAL A 42 -3.65 -8.35 0.09
CA VAL A 42 -4.97 -7.78 0.40
C VAL A 42 -5.99 -8.18 -0.66
N PHE A 43 -5.76 -7.84 -1.93
CA PHE A 43 -6.79 -8.08 -2.94
C PHE A 43 -7.04 -9.57 -3.23
N ARG A 44 -6.04 -10.45 -3.11
CA ARG A 44 -6.25 -11.91 -3.24
C ARG A 44 -7.14 -12.47 -2.14
N MET A 45 -7.00 -11.99 -0.92
CA MET A 45 -7.87 -12.39 0.18
C MET A 45 -9.33 -11.99 -0.11
N LEU A 46 -9.55 -10.77 -0.55
CA LEU A 46 -10.88 -10.29 -0.92
C LEU A 46 -11.45 -11.05 -2.13
N TYR A 47 -10.64 -11.28 -3.14
CA TYR A 47 -11.02 -12.04 -4.33
C TYR A 47 -11.44 -13.48 -3.97
N SER A 48 -10.75 -14.13 -3.04
CA SER A 48 -11.10 -15.49 -2.57
C SER A 48 -12.49 -15.58 -1.94
N GLN A 49 -13.03 -14.44 -1.50
CA GLN A 49 -14.37 -14.32 -0.93
C GLN A 49 -15.41 -13.79 -1.93
N GLY A 50 -15.06 -13.77 -3.22
CA GLY A 50 -15.96 -13.39 -4.29
C GLY A 50 -16.03 -11.90 -4.62
N VAL A 51 -15.14 -11.07 -4.05
CA VAL A 51 -15.02 -9.66 -4.42
C VAL A 51 -14.27 -9.56 -5.75
N PRO A 52 -14.89 -9.07 -6.85
CA PRO A 52 -14.20 -8.94 -8.13
C PRO A 52 -13.02 -7.97 -8.03
N LEU A 53 -11.94 -8.22 -8.77
CA LEU A 53 -10.75 -7.35 -8.77
C LEU A 53 -11.10 -5.94 -9.28
N GLU A 54 -11.98 -5.83 -10.26
CA GLU A 54 -12.47 -4.56 -10.80
C GLU A 54 -13.17 -3.71 -9.73
N ALA A 55 -13.86 -4.36 -8.79
CA ALA A 55 -14.47 -3.68 -7.65
C ALA A 55 -13.45 -3.15 -6.63
N LEU A 56 -12.18 -3.55 -6.76
CA LEU A 56 -11.04 -3.08 -5.96
C LEU A 56 -10.13 -2.11 -6.74
N GLY A 57 -10.59 -1.61 -7.88
CA GLY A 57 -9.83 -0.69 -8.73
C GLY A 57 -8.76 -1.36 -9.60
N ILE A 58 -8.78 -2.70 -9.72
CA ILE A 58 -7.78 -3.45 -10.46
C ILE A 58 -8.35 -3.83 -11.82
N PRO A 59 -7.81 -3.31 -12.93
CA PRO A 59 -8.30 -3.64 -14.26
C PRO A 59 -7.99 -5.09 -14.63
N PRO A 60 -8.80 -5.71 -15.49
CA PRO A 60 -8.50 -7.01 -16.06
C PRO A 60 -7.19 -6.95 -16.86
N ARG A 61 -6.45 -8.05 -16.88
CA ARG A 61 -5.23 -8.13 -17.69
C ARG A 61 -5.59 -8.07 -19.18
N ALA A 62 -4.79 -7.39 -19.95
CA ALA A 62 -5.00 -7.24 -21.40
C ALA A 62 -4.96 -8.58 -22.16
N ASP A 63 -4.29 -9.59 -21.59
CA ASP A 63 -4.16 -10.95 -22.13
C ASP A 63 -5.20 -11.94 -21.55
N ALA A 64 -6.15 -11.46 -20.74
CA ALA A 64 -7.20 -12.30 -20.19
C ALA A 64 -8.06 -12.88 -21.32
N ALA A 65 -8.14 -14.23 -21.38
CA ALA A 65 -8.91 -14.91 -22.42
C ALA A 65 -10.35 -14.39 -22.45
N ALA A 66 -10.87 -14.19 -23.66
CA ALA A 66 -12.28 -13.89 -23.89
C ALA A 66 -13.12 -15.01 -23.26
N GLY A 67 -13.76 -14.73 -22.11
CA GLY A 67 -14.49 -15.72 -21.32
C GLY A 67 -14.04 -15.85 -19.86
N SER A 68 -12.90 -15.27 -19.46
CA SER A 68 -12.68 -14.96 -18.04
C SER A 68 -13.85 -14.06 -17.61
N ARG A 69 -14.40 -14.29 -16.43
CA ARG A 69 -15.45 -13.43 -15.87
C ARG A 69 -14.88 -12.00 -15.79
N ALA A 70 -14.89 -11.31 -16.92
CA ALA A 70 -14.61 -9.88 -16.94
C ALA A 70 -15.71 -9.27 -16.08
N GLY A 71 -15.33 -8.83 -14.90
CA GLY A 71 -16.19 -8.08 -14.01
C GLY A 71 -16.63 -6.80 -14.70
N GLY A 72 -17.55 -6.09 -14.10
CA GLY A 72 -18.07 -4.82 -14.62
C GLY A 72 -16.99 -3.74 -14.80
N ALA A 73 -17.41 -2.50 -14.94
CA ALA A 73 -16.50 -1.35 -15.00
C ALA A 73 -15.59 -1.31 -13.76
N VAL A 74 -14.32 -0.96 -13.98
CA VAL A 74 -13.34 -0.79 -12.90
C VAL A 74 -13.82 0.32 -11.96
N GLU A 75 -13.88 0.04 -10.67
CA GLU A 75 -14.24 1.03 -9.65
C GLU A 75 -13.12 2.07 -9.54
N THR A 76 -13.48 3.32 -9.63
CA THR A 76 -12.57 4.46 -9.52
C THR A 76 -12.78 5.26 -8.23
N ASP A 77 -13.86 4.98 -7.50
CA ASP A 77 -14.16 5.62 -6.22
C ASP A 77 -13.37 4.93 -5.10
N ALA A 78 -12.30 5.56 -4.68
CA ALA A 78 -11.42 5.07 -3.62
C ALA A 78 -12.18 4.78 -2.31
N ARG A 79 -13.21 5.58 -1.97
CA ARG A 79 -14.01 5.38 -0.78
C ARG A 79 -14.85 4.11 -0.86
N LYS A 80 -15.40 3.79 -2.03
CA LYS A 80 -16.13 2.53 -2.22
C LYS A 80 -15.21 1.31 -2.13
N ILE A 81 -13.99 1.41 -2.67
CA ILE A 81 -12.97 0.37 -2.53
C ILE A 81 -12.65 0.16 -1.04
N TRP A 82 -12.44 1.26 -0.29
CA TRP A 82 -12.18 1.23 1.14
C TRP A 82 -13.32 0.58 1.94
N HIS A 83 -14.56 0.92 1.63
CA HIS A 83 -15.73 0.31 2.29
C HIS A 83 -15.81 -1.20 2.08
N ARG A 84 -15.49 -1.69 0.86
CA ARG A 84 -15.43 -3.14 0.60
C ARG A 84 -14.35 -3.81 1.45
N PHE A 85 -13.20 -3.20 1.55
CA PHE A 85 -12.12 -3.68 2.41
C PHE A 85 -12.54 -3.70 3.88
N ALA A 86 -13.12 -2.61 4.39
CA ALA A 86 -13.57 -2.51 5.78
C ALA A 86 -14.66 -3.55 6.12
N ALA A 87 -15.59 -3.80 5.19
CA ALA A 87 -16.61 -4.84 5.36
C ALA A 87 -16.02 -6.25 5.48
N HIS A 88 -14.88 -6.48 4.84
CA HIS A 88 -14.18 -7.77 4.85
C HIS A 88 -13.00 -7.83 5.81
N TRP A 89 -12.78 -6.79 6.61
CA TRP A 89 -11.67 -6.71 7.56
C TRP A 89 -11.52 -7.95 8.48
N PRO A 90 -12.60 -8.59 8.97
CA PRO A 90 -12.50 -9.80 9.77
C PRO A 90 -11.80 -10.97 9.10
N LEU A 91 -11.76 -11.04 7.76
CA LEU A 91 -11.10 -12.12 7.01
C LEU A 91 -9.59 -12.17 7.27
N PHE A 92 -8.98 -11.04 7.57
CA PHE A 92 -7.54 -10.94 7.80
C PHE A 92 -7.11 -11.41 9.20
N ARG A 93 -8.06 -11.82 10.06
CA ARG A 93 -7.74 -12.29 11.41
C ARG A 93 -6.79 -13.49 11.38
N GLY A 94 -5.68 -13.39 12.13
CA GLY A 94 -4.67 -14.44 12.22
C GLY A 94 -3.70 -14.51 11.03
N THR A 95 -3.76 -13.56 10.10
CA THR A 95 -2.81 -13.45 8.99
C THR A 95 -1.68 -12.44 9.28
N PRO A 96 -0.50 -12.60 8.68
CA PRO A 96 0.57 -11.60 8.74
C PRO A 96 0.10 -10.22 8.23
N THR A 97 -0.69 -10.21 7.15
CA THR A 97 -1.26 -8.98 6.57
C THR A 97 -2.04 -8.18 7.61
N ARG A 98 -2.82 -8.87 8.47
CA ARG A 98 -3.54 -8.21 9.56
C ARG A 98 -2.59 -7.51 10.54
N VAL A 99 -1.52 -8.19 10.93
CA VAL A 99 -0.53 -7.63 11.88
C VAL A 99 0.15 -6.40 11.28
N TRP A 100 0.53 -6.46 10.00
CA TRP A 100 1.17 -5.34 9.30
C TRP A 100 0.25 -4.13 9.18
N LEU A 101 -1.00 -4.36 8.79
CA LEU A 101 -1.97 -3.28 8.64
C LEU A 101 -2.36 -2.66 9.99
N ASP A 102 -2.59 -3.47 11.04
CA ASP A 102 -2.82 -2.96 12.38
C ASP A 102 -1.63 -2.12 12.87
N HIS A 103 -0.39 -2.58 12.61
CA HIS A 103 0.82 -1.81 12.95
C HIS A 103 0.90 -0.50 12.16
N ALA A 104 0.69 -0.54 10.84
CA ALA A 104 0.71 0.64 10.00
C ALA A 104 -0.35 1.66 10.44
N PHE A 105 -1.57 1.22 10.72
CA PHE A 105 -2.64 2.09 11.21
C PHE A 105 -2.29 2.70 12.56
N HIS A 106 -1.75 1.91 13.47
CA HIS A 106 -1.42 2.38 14.82
C HIS A 106 -0.19 3.31 14.83
N GLU A 107 0.94 2.86 14.31
CA GLU A 107 2.21 3.59 14.40
C GLU A 107 2.35 4.65 13.30
N GLY A 108 1.79 4.39 12.11
CA GLY A 108 1.82 5.33 11.00
C GLY A 108 0.80 6.46 11.16
N PHE A 109 -0.44 6.12 11.44
CA PHE A 109 -1.58 7.06 11.41
C PHE A 109 -2.19 7.33 12.78
N GLY A 110 -1.70 6.72 13.84
CA GLY A 110 -2.22 6.88 15.20
C GLY A 110 -3.64 6.33 15.39
N ILE A 111 -4.10 5.42 14.52
CA ILE A 111 -5.43 4.81 14.56
C ILE A 111 -5.37 3.62 15.50
N ARG A 112 -6.04 3.72 16.64
CA ARG A 112 -6.04 2.67 17.69
C ARG A 112 -7.33 1.86 17.71
N GLU A 113 -8.39 2.41 17.13
CA GLU A 113 -9.67 1.75 16.97
C GLU A 113 -9.59 0.68 15.88
N ARG A 114 -10.32 -0.40 16.08
CA ARG A 114 -10.45 -1.46 15.09
C ARG A 114 -11.25 -0.94 13.90
N LEU A 115 -10.77 -1.25 12.69
CA LEU A 115 -11.51 -0.96 11.46
C LEU A 115 -12.80 -1.81 11.41
N GLU A 116 -13.92 -1.14 11.22
CA GLU A 116 -15.26 -1.71 11.08
C GLU A 116 -16.06 -0.89 10.06
N PRO A 117 -17.12 -1.46 9.45
CA PRO A 117 -17.94 -0.70 8.50
C PRO A 117 -18.48 0.62 9.07
N ALA A 118 -18.78 0.66 10.36
CA ALA A 118 -19.35 1.83 11.03
C ALA A 118 -18.38 3.01 11.16
N ASN A 119 -17.06 2.77 11.19
CA ASN A 119 -16.03 3.81 11.31
C ASN A 119 -15.15 3.94 10.06
N ALA A 120 -15.50 3.23 8.99
CA ALA A 120 -14.70 3.16 7.77
C ALA A 120 -14.43 4.55 7.18
N ASP A 121 -15.44 5.41 7.09
CA ASP A 121 -15.30 6.77 6.57
C ASP A 121 -14.37 7.63 7.42
N ALA A 122 -14.54 7.61 8.73
CA ALA A 122 -13.71 8.39 9.64
C ALA A 122 -12.23 7.98 9.56
N ILE A 123 -11.96 6.68 9.45
CA ILE A 123 -10.59 6.16 9.30
C ILE A 123 -10.03 6.54 7.91
N PHE A 124 -10.81 6.39 6.84
CA PHE A 124 -10.43 6.80 5.49
C PHE A 124 -10.03 8.28 5.43
N ASP A 125 -10.87 9.15 5.97
CA ASP A 125 -10.63 10.59 5.97
C ASP A 125 -9.37 10.95 6.78
N ARG A 126 -9.15 10.29 7.91
CA ARG A 126 -7.99 10.49 8.74
C ARG A 126 -6.69 10.05 8.07
N ILE A 127 -6.70 8.91 7.38
CA ILE A 127 -5.54 8.46 6.60
C ILE A 127 -5.27 9.45 5.47
N ASN A 128 -6.28 9.84 4.70
CA ASN A 128 -6.11 10.76 3.58
C ASN A 128 -5.63 12.14 4.01
N ALA A 129 -6.12 12.65 5.14
CA ALA A 129 -5.62 13.89 5.72
C ALA A 129 -4.12 13.81 6.06
N ALA A 130 -3.67 12.67 6.59
CA ALA A 130 -2.24 12.45 6.84
C ALA A 130 -1.43 12.32 5.54
N LEU A 131 -1.91 11.56 4.55
CA LEU A 131 -1.23 11.37 3.26
C LEU A 131 -1.07 12.68 2.47
N ALA A 132 -1.94 13.66 2.70
CA ALA A 132 -1.84 14.98 2.08
C ALA A 132 -0.69 15.83 2.63
N THR A 133 -0.07 15.43 3.74
CA THR A 133 1.02 16.19 4.38
C THR A 133 2.40 15.79 3.86
N PRO A 134 3.41 16.69 3.88
CA PRO A 134 4.77 16.39 3.43
C PRO A 134 5.43 15.23 4.19
N GLU A 135 5.07 15.02 5.45
CA GLU A 135 5.64 14.00 6.34
C GLU A 135 5.26 12.58 5.92
N PHE A 136 4.25 12.44 5.07
CA PHE A 136 3.80 11.15 4.52
C PHE A 136 4.23 10.91 3.07
N ARG A 137 5.09 11.76 2.50
CA ARG A 137 5.69 11.48 1.21
C ARG A 137 6.69 10.31 1.30
N PRO A 138 6.92 9.56 0.21
CA PRO A 138 7.78 8.37 0.22
C PRO A 138 9.15 8.58 0.85
N ARG A 139 9.86 9.67 0.49
CA ARG A 139 11.18 9.95 1.04
C ARG A 139 11.13 10.32 2.53
N ALA A 140 10.11 11.06 2.96
CA ALA A 140 9.95 11.39 4.37
C ALA A 140 9.63 10.15 5.22
N LEU A 141 8.83 9.21 4.69
CA LEU A 141 8.57 7.93 5.35
C LEU A 141 9.81 7.04 5.41
N PHE A 142 10.65 7.03 4.38
CA PHE A 142 11.93 6.33 4.38
C PHE A 142 12.81 6.76 5.54
N GLU A 143 12.96 8.07 5.74
CA GLU A 143 13.72 8.63 6.86
C GLU A 143 13.04 8.38 8.20
N ARG A 144 11.73 8.63 8.30
CA ARG A 144 10.94 8.45 9.52
C ARG A 144 11.01 7.02 10.07
N PHE A 145 11.02 6.02 9.19
CA PHE A 145 11.13 4.63 9.58
C PHE A 145 12.57 4.14 9.75
N ASN A 146 13.54 5.04 9.66
CA ASN A 146 14.97 4.73 9.76
C ASN A 146 15.37 3.60 8.81
N ILE A 147 14.93 3.69 7.55
CA ILE A 147 15.29 2.74 6.51
C ILE A 147 16.65 3.13 5.97
N GLU A 148 17.64 2.22 6.02
CA GLU A 148 18.96 2.41 5.45
C GLU A 148 19.05 1.87 4.03
N VAL A 149 18.45 0.70 3.82
CA VAL A 149 18.42 0.03 2.51
C VAL A 149 17.01 -0.48 2.23
N ILE A 150 16.51 -0.20 1.04
CA ILE A 150 15.32 -0.82 0.47
C ILE A 150 15.66 -1.38 -0.89
N THR A 151 15.30 -2.64 -1.13
CA THR A 151 15.48 -3.30 -2.41
C THR A 151 14.12 -3.48 -3.06
N THR A 152 14.00 -3.04 -4.30
CA THR A 152 12.81 -3.22 -5.12
C THR A 152 12.90 -4.51 -5.92
N THR A 153 11.76 -5.00 -6.40
CA THR A 153 11.68 -6.20 -7.24
C THR A 153 11.30 -5.78 -8.64
N GLU A 154 12.29 -5.77 -9.52
CA GLU A 154 12.13 -5.37 -10.91
C GLU A 154 12.08 -6.58 -11.84
N SER A 155 11.39 -6.44 -12.96
CA SER A 155 11.47 -7.41 -14.04
C SER A 155 12.80 -7.28 -14.78
N PRO A 156 13.42 -8.39 -15.23
CA PRO A 156 14.66 -8.33 -16.04
C PRO A 156 14.53 -7.54 -17.35
N ILE A 157 13.31 -7.26 -17.77
CA ILE A 157 12.99 -6.51 -19.01
C ILE A 157 12.54 -5.07 -18.75
N ASP A 158 12.53 -4.62 -17.49
CA ASP A 158 12.20 -3.24 -17.13
C ASP A 158 13.32 -2.29 -17.52
N THR A 159 12.95 -1.06 -17.83
CA THR A 159 13.90 -0.02 -18.25
C THR A 159 14.77 0.50 -17.11
N LEU A 160 14.37 0.27 -15.86
CA LEU A 160 15.04 0.70 -14.63
C LEU A 160 15.25 2.24 -14.53
N GLU A 161 14.53 3.00 -15.34
CA GLU A 161 14.72 4.47 -15.47
C GLU A 161 14.55 5.22 -14.13
N HIS A 162 13.64 4.77 -13.27
CA HIS A 162 13.40 5.38 -11.96
C HIS A 162 14.53 5.07 -10.96
N LEU A 163 15.14 3.89 -11.03
CA LEU A 163 16.29 3.52 -10.20
C LEU A 163 17.54 4.30 -10.58
N VAL A 164 17.78 4.46 -11.86
CA VAL A 164 18.93 5.23 -12.38
C VAL A 164 18.82 6.69 -11.95
N GLY A 165 17.65 7.29 -12.05
CA GLY A 165 17.40 8.68 -11.63
C GLY A 165 17.67 8.92 -10.15
N GLU A 166 17.39 7.97 -9.27
CA GLU A 166 17.67 8.09 -7.83
C GLU A 166 19.17 8.03 -7.50
N ILE A 167 19.90 7.13 -8.16
CA ILE A 167 21.36 7.02 -8.01
C ILE A 167 22.02 8.31 -8.44
N GLU A 168 21.64 8.86 -9.58
CA GLU A 168 22.19 10.12 -10.09
C GLU A 168 21.86 11.32 -9.20
N ALA A 169 20.69 11.38 -8.58
CA ALA A 169 20.32 12.44 -7.66
C ALA A 169 21.18 12.42 -6.38
N ARG A 170 21.48 11.23 -5.85
CA ARG A 170 22.36 11.07 -4.66
C ARG A 170 23.82 11.38 -4.93
N GLN A 171 24.29 11.19 -6.18
CA GLN A 171 25.69 11.52 -6.54
C GLN A 171 25.90 13.02 -6.76
N ARG A 172 24.84 13.81 -6.92
CA ARG A 172 24.89 15.27 -7.15
C ARG A 172 24.68 16.12 -5.91
N GLY A 173 24.35 15.52 -4.77
CA GLY A 173 24.15 16.21 -3.47
C GLY A 173 25.25 15.93 -2.50
#